data_266e75a443d41d9b0e3cb692d4f67477
#
_entry.id   266e75a443d41d9b0e3cb692d4f67477
#
_cell.length_a   1.000
_cell.length_b   1.000
_cell.length_c   1.000
_cell.angle_alpha   90.00
_cell.angle_beta   90.00
_cell.angle_gamma   90.00
#
_symmetry.space_group_name_H-M   'P 1'
#
loop_
_entity.id
_entity.type
_entity.pdbx_description
1 polymer ?
#
loop_
_entity_poly.entity_id
_entity_poly.type
_entity_poly.pdbx_seq_one_letter_code
_entity_poly.pdbx_strand_id
1 'polypeptide(L)'
;ELSRGLGDVYKRQYLNKIDVLKNHINRGDVYEANFCFEWFSEHAKINPLYVYKNLNKISKSPMSVYFKNKKLHLICSSPERYLKRNNNKLISQPIKGTSRRDIDFVIDKKLKDNLSLDPKERSENIMIVDLVRNDMSRFSKPGSVKVKELCEVYPFKQVHQMISTIESKVDSSLKISKIIEGSFPMGSMTGAPKVKAMKIIDELEETKRGLYSGAVGFIDPYGNFDFNVVIRSLIYDSESKHLSFHVGSAITAKSKGVNEYDECLLKGKAMILSLT
;
A
#
# COMPACT_ATOMS: atom_id res chain seq x y z
N GLU A 1 9.90 -5.62 24.91
CA GLU A 1 9.17 -4.55 25.60
C GLU A 1 9.34 -3.25 24.79
N LEU A 2 8.28 -2.83 24.14
CA LEU A 2 8.18 -1.45 23.64
C LEU A 2 8.00 -0.58 24.89
N SER A 3 9.05 0.11 25.34
CA SER A 3 8.94 0.99 26.49
C SER A 3 7.94 2.11 26.20
N ARG A 4 6.98 2.34 27.12
CA ARG A 4 5.94 3.38 26.97
C ARG A 4 6.50 4.78 26.64
N GLY A 5 7.68 5.12 27.13
CA GLY A 5 8.33 6.41 26.87
C GLY A 5 8.85 6.59 25.45
N LEU A 6 9.31 5.52 24.78
CA LEU A 6 9.73 5.55 23.36
C LEU A 6 8.54 5.77 22.42
N GLY A 7 7.37 5.19 22.71
CA GLY A 7 6.16 5.37 21.90
C GLY A 7 5.72 6.84 21.77
N ASP A 8 5.82 7.61 22.85
CA ASP A 8 5.44 9.03 22.83
C ASP A 8 6.46 9.90 22.08
N VAL A 9 7.76 9.56 22.12
CA VAL A 9 8.81 10.25 21.34
C VAL A 9 8.58 10.01 19.85
N TYR A 10 8.37 8.77 19.42
CA TYR A 10 8.09 8.42 18.01
C TYR A 10 6.80 9.07 17.50
N LYS A 11 5.74 9.09 18.31
CA LYS A 11 4.50 9.77 17.95
C LYS A 11 4.73 11.25 17.71
N ARG A 12 5.48 11.93 18.58
CA ARG A 12 5.80 13.35 18.42
C ARG A 12 6.64 13.63 17.19
N GLN A 13 7.65 12.79 16.91
CA GLN A 13 8.44 12.89 15.68
C GLN A 13 7.58 12.75 14.45
N TYR A 14 6.71 11.73 14.41
CA TYR A 14 5.74 11.53 13.32
C TYR A 14 4.88 12.78 13.12
N LEU A 15 4.27 13.33 14.18
CA LEU A 15 3.41 14.50 14.08
C LEU A 15 4.16 15.73 13.54
N ASN A 16 5.40 15.96 13.97
CA ASN A 16 6.23 17.05 13.44
C ASN A 16 6.48 16.89 11.93
N LYS A 17 6.75 15.66 11.45
CA LYS A 17 6.94 15.39 10.01
C LYS A 17 5.64 15.61 9.22
N ILE A 18 4.50 15.23 9.80
CA ILE A 18 3.18 15.49 9.19
C ILE A 18 2.93 17.00 9.05
N ASP A 19 3.28 17.80 10.05
CA ASP A 19 3.11 19.26 9.98
C ASP A 19 3.98 19.85 8.86
N VAL A 20 5.22 19.41 8.71
CA VAL A 20 6.09 19.82 7.60
C VAL A 20 5.49 19.42 6.26
N LEU A 21 5.00 18.19 6.13
CA LEU A 21 4.36 17.71 4.91
C LEU A 21 3.09 18.51 4.57
N LYS A 22 2.27 18.83 5.57
CA LYS A 22 1.10 19.71 5.39
C LYS A 22 1.47 21.12 4.93
N ASN A 23 2.59 21.66 5.36
CA ASN A 23 3.10 22.92 4.84
C ASN A 23 3.44 22.85 3.36
N HIS A 24 4.02 21.73 2.88
CA HIS A 24 4.21 21.50 1.44
C HIS A 24 2.89 21.44 0.69
N ILE A 25 1.89 20.75 1.25
CA ILE A 25 0.55 20.64 0.64
C ILE A 25 -0.13 22.02 0.58
N ASN A 26 -0.10 22.78 1.66
CA ASN A 26 -0.73 24.10 1.73
C ASN A 26 -0.07 25.14 0.80
N ARG A 27 1.22 24.99 0.50
CA ARG A 27 1.92 25.80 -0.52
C ARG A 27 1.64 25.36 -1.95
N GLY A 28 0.96 24.21 -2.15
CA GLY A 28 0.69 23.67 -3.46
C GLY A 28 1.83 22.86 -4.09
N ASP A 29 2.85 22.46 -3.32
CA ASP A 29 3.95 21.63 -3.81
C ASP A 29 3.45 20.23 -4.21
N VAL A 30 2.51 19.67 -3.45
CA VAL A 30 1.84 18.39 -3.68
C VAL A 30 0.40 18.46 -3.19
N TYR A 31 -0.47 17.62 -3.73
CA TYR A 31 -1.87 17.48 -3.28
C TYR A 31 -1.99 16.42 -2.19
N GLU A 32 -1.21 15.35 -2.31
CA GLU A 32 -1.16 14.19 -1.41
C GLU A 32 0.25 13.61 -1.42
N ALA A 33 0.70 13.10 -0.26
CA ALA A 33 1.86 12.23 -0.18
C ALA A 33 1.61 11.11 0.82
N ASN A 34 1.99 9.88 0.45
CA ASN A 34 1.91 8.72 1.33
C ASN A 34 3.16 8.69 2.21
N PHE A 35 3.01 9.09 3.48
CA PHE A 35 4.11 9.16 4.44
C PHE A 35 4.15 7.89 5.30
N CYS A 36 5.33 7.30 5.42
CA CYS A 36 5.55 6.03 6.10
C CYS A 36 6.62 6.14 7.19
N PHE A 37 6.57 5.22 8.14
CA PHE A 37 7.63 5.02 9.12
C PHE A 37 7.82 3.53 9.41
N GLU A 38 9.00 3.19 9.91
CA GLU A 38 9.43 1.82 10.17
C GLU A 38 9.31 1.44 11.64
N TRP A 39 8.90 0.22 11.88
CA TRP A 39 9.03 -0.49 13.15
C TRP A 39 10.02 -1.62 12.96
N PHE A 40 10.98 -1.74 13.87
CA PHE A 40 12.01 -2.75 13.74
C PHE A 40 12.46 -3.35 15.07
N SER A 41 13.13 -4.51 14.99
CA SER A 41 13.85 -5.18 16.07
C SER A 41 15.17 -5.71 15.52
N GLU A 42 16.28 -5.43 16.21
CA GLU A 42 17.63 -5.81 15.78
C GLU A 42 18.03 -7.23 16.19
N HIS A 43 17.29 -7.87 17.09
CA HIS A 43 17.64 -9.18 17.64
C HIS A 43 16.48 -10.19 17.57
N ALA A 44 15.63 -10.05 16.58
CA ALA A 44 14.47 -10.91 16.43
C ALA A 44 14.88 -12.36 16.13
N LYS A 45 14.25 -13.30 16.85
CA LYS A 45 14.39 -14.75 16.60
C LYS A 45 13.02 -15.29 16.25
N ILE A 46 12.73 -15.41 14.97
CA ILE A 46 11.43 -15.89 14.48
C ILE A 46 11.61 -17.08 13.53
N ASN A 47 10.56 -17.86 13.37
CA ASN A 47 10.41 -18.76 12.25
C ASN A 47 9.60 -18.06 11.16
N PRO A 48 10.21 -17.58 10.07
CA PRO A 48 9.52 -16.72 9.09
C PRO A 48 8.32 -17.39 8.42
N LEU A 49 8.40 -18.71 8.17
CA LEU A 49 7.29 -19.45 7.56
C LEU A 49 6.12 -19.62 8.52
N TYR A 50 6.40 -19.83 9.81
CA TYR A 50 5.37 -19.90 10.83
C TYR A 50 4.65 -18.55 10.97
N VAL A 51 5.41 -17.45 11.05
CA VAL A 51 4.86 -16.09 11.09
C VAL A 51 4.00 -15.80 9.84
N TYR A 52 4.45 -16.22 8.65
CA TYR A 52 3.65 -16.09 7.43
C TYR A 52 2.31 -16.84 7.52
N LYS A 53 2.33 -18.09 8.01
CA LYS A 53 1.10 -18.88 8.19
C LYS A 53 0.13 -18.20 9.16
N ASN A 54 0.64 -17.66 10.27
CA ASN A 54 -0.15 -16.92 11.25
C ASN A 54 -0.73 -15.65 10.62
N LEU A 55 0.10 -14.82 9.97
CA LEU A 55 -0.32 -13.59 9.32
C LEU A 55 -1.41 -13.85 8.27
N ASN A 56 -1.22 -14.87 7.44
CA ASN A 56 -2.19 -15.25 6.42
C ASN A 56 -3.50 -15.79 7.02
N LYS A 57 -3.43 -16.51 8.16
CA LYS A 57 -4.62 -16.96 8.91
C LYS A 57 -5.40 -15.79 9.49
N ILE A 58 -4.71 -14.76 9.99
CA ILE A 58 -5.31 -13.54 10.54
C ILE A 58 -5.95 -12.70 9.43
N SER A 59 -5.19 -12.38 8.38
CA SER A 59 -5.58 -11.37 7.38
C SER A 59 -6.35 -11.94 6.20
N LYS A 60 -6.01 -13.15 5.72
CA LYS A 60 -6.59 -13.79 4.49
C LYS A 60 -6.62 -12.85 3.28
N SER A 61 -5.53 -12.10 3.09
CA SER A 61 -5.43 -11.15 1.99
C SER A 61 -5.25 -11.84 0.64
N PRO A 62 -5.88 -11.33 -0.44
CA PRO A 62 -5.90 -12.00 -1.74
C PRO A 62 -4.54 -12.08 -2.44
N MET A 63 -3.61 -11.17 -2.11
CA MET A 63 -2.30 -11.05 -2.72
C MET A 63 -1.18 -11.41 -1.73
N SER A 64 -1.44 -12.34 -0.80
CA SER A 64 -0.45 -12.80 0.17
C SER A 64 0.68 -13.57 -0.49
N VAL A 65 1.93 -13.30 -0.09
CA VAL A 65 3.14 -13.94 -0.62
C VAL A 65 4.14 -14.20 0.49
N TYR A 66 4.74 -15.37 0.49
CA TYR A 66 5.98 -15.64 1.21
C TYR A 66 7.11 -15.75 0.19
N PHE A 67 8.09 -14.88 0.28
CA PHE A 67 9.25 -14.88 -0.60
C PHE A 67 10.52 -14.98 0.22
N LYS A 68 11.44 -15.82 -0.23
CA LYS A 68 12.75 -16.04 0.40
C LYS A 68 13.86 -15.91 -0.64
N ASN A 69 14.84 -15.09 -0.36
CA ASN A 69 16.08 -15.02 -1.11
C ASN A 69 17.26 -15.09 -0.14
N LYS A 70 17.96 -16.24 -0.11
CA LYS A 70 19.05 -16.51 0.84
C LYS A 70 18.61 -16.31 2.29
N LYS A 71 19.07 -15.24 2.94
CA LYS A 71 18.79 -14.88 4.33
C LYS A 71 17.60 -13.92 4.48
N LEU A 72 17.24 -13.27 3.39
CA LEU A 72 16.12 -12.30 3.39
C LEU A 72 14.79 -13.02 3.19
N HIS A 73 13.84 -12.71 4.04
CA HIS A 73 12.47 -13.22 4.01
C HIS A 73 11.47 -12.07 3.92
N LEU A 74 10.55 -12.15 2.96
CA LEU A 74 9.39 -11.27 2.88
C LEU A 74 8.14 -12.07 3.27
N ILE A 75 7.45 -11.58 4.29
CA ILE A 75 6.22 -12.13 4.84
C ILE A 75 5.11 -11.13 4.53
N CYS A 76 4.46 -11.30 3.39
CA CYS A 76 3.56 -10.32 2.82
C CYS A 76 2.10 -10.76 2.88
N SER A 77 1.23 -9.91 3.39
CA SER A 77 -0.23 -10.09 3.40
C SER A 77 -0.94 -8.92 2.74
N SER A 78 -0.50 -8.61 1.52
CA SER A 78 -1.03 -7.48 0.77
C SER A 78 -2.47 -7.71 0.31
N PRO A 79 -3.36 -6.73 0.46
CA PRO A 79 -4.67 -6.75 -0.16
C PRO A 79 -4.66 -6.19 -1.60
N GLU A 80 -3.60 -5.47 -2.01
CA GLU A 80 -3.60 -4.60 -3.17
C GLU A 80 -2.85 -5.20 -4.35
N ARG A 81 -3.51 -5.23 -5.52
CA ARG A 81 -2.86 -5.54 -6.79
C ARG A 81 -2.24 -4.29 -7.40
N TYR A 82 -0.93 -4.35 -7.60
CA TYR A 82 -0.23 -3.31 -8.35
C TYR A 82 -0.56 -3.37 -9.83
N LEU A 83 -0.18 -4.48 -10.48
CA LEU A 83 -0.35 -4.62 -11.91
C LEU A 83 -0.42 -6.09 -12.33
N LYS A 84 -1.40 -6.40 -13.15
CA LYS A 84 -1.58 -7.72 -13.78
C LYS A 84 -1.56 -7.58 -15.29
N ARG A 85 -0.84 -8.46 -15.97
CA ARG A 85 -0.89 -8.64 -17.43
C ARG A 85 -1.54 -9.98 -17.76
N ASN A 86 -2.50 -9.93 -18.67
CA ASN A 86 -3.06 -11.12 -19.30
C ASN A 86 -3.06 -10.88 -20.82
N ASN A 87 -2.13 -11.52 -21.54
CA ASN A 87 -1.85 -11.27 -22.95
C ASN A 87 -1.53 -9.79 -23.22
N ASN A 88 -2.39 -9.09 -23.94
CA ASN A 88 -2.25 -7.67 -24.25
C ASN A 88 -3.04 -6.74 -23.31
N LYS A 89 -3.70 -7.27 -22.28
CA LYS A 89 -4.50 -6.52 -21.32
C LYS A 89 -3.71 -6.31 -20.03
N LEU A 90 -3.69 -5.08 -19.54
CA LEU A 90 -3.19 -4.72 -18.22
C LEU A 90 -4.34 -4.31 -17.31
N ILE A 91 -4.20 -4.64 -16.02
CA ILE A 91 -5.16 -4.32 -14.96
C ILE A 91 -4.38 -3.81 -13.75
N SER A 92 -4.79 -2.66 -13.22
CA SER A 92 -4.35 -2.14 -11.91
C SER A 92 -5.56 -1.94 -11.01
N GLN A 93 -5.41 -2.26 -9.71
CA GLN A 93 -6.52 -2.21 -8.75
C GLN A 93 -6.10 -1.49 -7.47
N PRO A 94 -5.88 -0.17 -7.52
CA PRO A 94 -5.55 0.60 -6.33
C PRO A 94 -6.67 0.58 -5.31
N ILE A 95 -6.29 0.55 -4.04
CA ILE A 95 -7.19 0.56 -2.88
C ILE A 95 -7.01 1.86 -2.11
N LYS A 96 -8.09 2.57 -1.89
CA LYS A 96 -8.18 3.67 -0.94
C LYS A 96 -9.57 3.63 -0.30
N GLY A 97 -9.61 3.80 1.00
CA GLY A 97 -10.85 3.70 1.75
C GLY A 97 -11.07 2.31 2.35
N THR A 98 -11.24 2.31 3.67
CA THR A 98 -11.45 1.08 4.44
C THR A 98 -12.47 1.33 5.54
N SER A 99 -13.42 0.41 5.70
CA SER A 99 -14.35 0.38 6.82
C SER A 99 -14.32 -0.98 7.51
N ARG A 100 -14.61 -1.00 8.80
CA ARG A 100 -14.70 -2.27 9.55
C ARG A 100 -15.87 -3.11 9.07
N ARG A 101 -15.82 -4.40 9.34
CA ARG A 101 -16.95 -5.33 9.21
C ARG A 101 -17.72 -5.37 10.53
N ASP A 102 -18.97 -5.78 10.44
CA ASP A 102 -19.81 -6.08 11.60
C ASP A 102 -20.45 -7.46 11.47
N ILE A 103 -20.75 -8.10 12.61
CA ILE A 103 -21.44 -9.39 12.64
C ILE A 103 -22.91 -9.21 12.27
N ASP A 104 -23.51 -8.09 12.70
CA ASP A 104 -24.85 -7.71 12.34
C ASP A 104 -24.92 -7.28 10.87
N PHE A 105 -25.72 -7.98 10.08
CA PHE A 105 -25.82 -7.75 8.63
C PHE A 105 -26.32 -6.33 8.27
N VAL A 106 -27.22 -5.76 9.09
CA VAL A 106 -27.78 -4.43 8.82
C VAL A 106 -26.71 -3.35 9.08
N ILE A 107 -25.97 -3.51 10.18
CA ILE A 107 -24.85 -2.62 10.52
C ILE A 107 -23.74 -2.76 9.49
N ASP A 108 -23.38 -3.99 9.11
CA ASP A 108 -22.34 -4.26 8.10
C ASP A 108 -22.65 -3.63 6.75
N LYS A 109 -23.93 -3.77 6.30
CA LYS A 109 -24.40 -3.12 5.08
C LYS A 109 -24.32 -1.60 5.18
N LYS A 110 -24.76 -1.01 6.29
CA LYS A 110 -24.67 0.44 6.53
C LYS A 110 -23.22 0.94 6.50
N LEU A 111 -22.28 0.19 7.09
CA LEU A 111 -20.85 0.52 7.05
C LEU A 111 -20.29 0.48 5.61
N LYS A 112 -20.71 -0.50 4.82
CA LYS A 112 -20.37 -0.58 3.39
C LYS A 112 -20.92 0.62 2.60
N ASP A 113 -22.21 0.91 2.79
CA ASP A 113 -22.90 2.00 2.08
C ASP A 113 -22.31 3.36 2.47
N ASN A 114 -22.02 3.59 3.75
CA ASN A 114 -21.35 4.80 4.21
C ASN A 114 -19.98 4.97 3.57
N LEU A 115 -19.17 3.91 3.49
CA LEU A 115 -17.87 3.96 2.82
C LEU A 115 -18.01 4.33 1.34
N SER A 116 -19.00 3.77 0.65
CA SER A 116 -19.23 4.04 -0.78
C SER A 116 -19.61 5.50 -1.07
N LEU A 117 -20.20 6.17 -0.08
CA LEU A 117 -20.66 7.56 -0.17
C LEU A 117 -19.70 8.56 0.48
N ASP A 118 -18.63 8.10 1.17
CA ASP A 118 -17.72 8.98 1.89
C ASP A 118 -16.95 9.89 0.91
N PRO A 119 -17.14 11.23 1.00
CA PRO A 119 -16.53 12.14 0.02
C PRO A 119 -15.00 12.21 0.12
N LYS A 120 -14.42 11.99 1.32
CA LYS A 120 -12.98 11.98 1.53
C LYS A 120 -12.36 10.76 0.86
N GLU A 121 -12.85 9.57 1.21
CA GLU A 121 -12.33 8.29 0.70
C GLU A 121 -12.48 8.20 -0.82
N ARG A 122 -13.61 8.67 -1.36
CA ARG A 122 -13.83 8.76 -2.81
C ARG A 122 -12.86 9.73 -3.49
N SER A 123 -12.64 10.91 -2.92
CA SER A 123 -11.73 11.91 -3.48
C SER A 123 -10.29 11.38 -3.54
N GLU A 124 -9.82 10.73 -2.46
CA GLU A 124 -8.49 10.11 -2.42
C GLU A 124 -8.37 8.94 -3.42
N ASN A 125 -9.41 8.09 -3.54
CA ASN A 125 -9.43 7.01 -4.52
C ASN A 125 -9.38 7.54 -5.95
N ILE A 126 -10.18 8.54 -6.30
CA ILE A 126 -10.22 9.17 -7.62
C ILE A 126 -8.85 9.78 -7.97
N MET A 127 -8.19 10.44 -7.03
CA MET A 127 -6.85 11.02 -7.25
C MET A 127 -5.82 9.92 -7.61
N ILE A 128 -5.86 8.79 -6.91
CA ILE A 128 -4.97 7.66 -7.22
C ILE A 128 -5.34 7.01 -8.56
N VAL A 129 -6.62 6.92 -8.90
CA VAL A 129 -7.06 6.45 -10.23
C VAL A 129 -6.48 7.31 -11.33
N ASP A 130 -6.49 8.63 -11.20
CA ASP A 130 -5.92 9.53 -12.20
C ASP A 130 -4.41 9.38 -12.32
N LEU A 131 -3.72 9.18 -11.19
CA LEU A 131 -2.28 8.91 -11.18
C LEU A 131 -1.94 7.59 -11.88
N VAL A 132 -2.68 6.52 -11.60
CA VAL A 132 -2.52 5.21 -12.27
C VAL A 132 -2.84 5.30 -13.76
N ARG A 133 -3.88 6.04 -14.14
CA ARG A 133 -4.21 6.28 -15.56
C ARG A 133 -3.07 7.01 -16.29
N ASN A 134 -2.49 8.01 -15.66
CA ASN A 134 -1.33 8.73 -16.20
C ASN A 134 -0.15 7.77 -16.39
N ASP A 135 0.19 6.96 -15.40
CA ASP A 135 1.27 5.99 -15.50
C ASP A 135 1.03 4.99 -16.64
N MET A 136 -0.17 4.38 -16.68
CA MET A 136 -0.52 3.40 -17.71
C MET A 136 -0.55 4.00 -19.11
N SER A 137 -0.89 5.29 -19.26
CA SER A 137 -0.93 5.96 -20.56
C SER A 137 0.41 6.06 -21.27
N ARG A 138 1.52 5.99 -20.52
CA ARG A 138 2.89 6.12 -21.04
C ARG A 138 3.32 4.94 -21.92
N PHE A 139 2.70 3.78 -21.75
CA PHE A 139 3.08 2.55 -22.45
C PHE A 139 1.89 1.78 -23.05
N SER A 140 0.67 2.24 -22.82
CA SER A 140 -0.53 1.62 -23.36
C SER A 140 -0.88 2.16 -24.76
N LYS A 141 -1.65 1.38 -25.51
CA LYS A 141 -2.17 1.84 -26.81
C LYS A 141 -3.03 3.11 -26.60
N PRO A 142 -2.90 4.13 -27.45
CA PRO A 142 -3.69 5.35 -27.35
C PRO A 142 -5.20 5.07 -27.24
N GLY A 143 -5.88 5.77 -26.32
CA GLY A 143 -7.32 5.62 -26.08
C GLY A 143 -7.74 4.31 -25.39
N SER A 144 -6.80 3.43 -25.03
CA SER A 144 -7.14 2.12 -24.44
C SER A 144 -7.24 2.13 -22.91
N VAL A 145 -6.72 3.15 -22.22
CA VAL A 145 -6.80 3.27 -20.76
C VAL A 145 -8.22 3.64 -20.36
N LYS A 146 -8.87 2.75 -19.59
CA LYS A 146 -10.27 2.92 -19.17
C LYS A 146 -10.42 2.60 -17.70
N VAL A 147 -11.23 3.37 -16.99
CA VAL A 147 -11.71 3.03 -15.66
C VAL A 147 -12.90 2.10 -15.82
N LYS A 148 -12.78 0.87 -15.38
CA LYS A 148 -13.83 -0.14 -15.46
C LYS A 148 -14.76 -0.07 -14.26
N GLU A 149 -14.17 0.16 -13.08
CA GLU A 149 -14.88 0.33 -11.83
C GLU A 149 -14.26 1.51 -11.08
N LEU A 150 -15.09 2.37 -10.53
CA LEU A 150 -14.67 3.56 -9.81
C LEU A 150 -15.26 3.58 -8.41
N CYS A 151 -14.42 3.50 -7.39
CA CYS A 151 -14.82 3.56 -5.97
C CYS A 151 -15.82 2.47 -5.57
N GLU A 152 -15.68 1.26 -6.12
CA GLU A 152 -16.50 0.12 -5.74
C GLU A 152 -16.08 -0.46 -4.38
N VAL A 153 -17.06 -0.81 -3.53
CA VAL A 153 -16.76 -1.33 -2.19
C VAL A 153 -16.93 -2.84 -2.14
N TYR A 154 -15.83 -3.52 -1.86
CA TYR A 154 -15.74 -4.98 -1.77
C TYR A 154 -15.66 -5.44 -0.31
N PRO A 155 -16.47 -6.44 0.10
CA PRO A 155 -16.37 -7.05 1.41
C PRO A 155 -15.23 -8.07 1.45
N PHE A 156 -14.22 -7.80 2.28
CA PHE A 156 -13.21 -8.77 2.69
C PHE A 156 -13.59 -9.37 4.05
N LYS A 157 -12.84 -10.37 4.50
CA LYS A 157 -13.17 -11.05 5.76
C LYS A 157 -13.20 -10.11 6.97
N GLN A 158 -12.27 -9.16 7.04
CA GLN A 158 -12.11 -8.27 8.19
C GLN A 158 -12.56 -6.83 7.94
N VAL A 159 -12.63 -6.42 6.69
CA VAL A 159 -12.88 -5.02 6.30
C VAL A 159 -13.67 -4.94 5.00
N HIS A 160 -14.38 -3.84 4.80
CA HIS A 160 -14.77 -3.36 3.48
C HIS A 160 -13.65 -2.51 2.91
N GLN A 161 -13.34 -2.66 1.62
CA GLN A 161 -12.34 -1.85 0.94
C GLN A 161 -12.90 -1.24 -0.33
N MET A 162 -12.59 0.03 -0.55
CA MET A 162 -12.94 0.75 -1.76
C MET A 162 -11.82 0.55 -2.79
N ILE A 163 -12.17 -0.07 -3.92
CA ILE A 163 -11.25 -0.46 -4.99
C ILE A 163 -11.73 0.16 -6.29
N SER A 164 -10.79 0.68 -7.06
CA SER A 164 -11.04 1.05 -8.45
C SER A 164 -10.28 0.13 -9.37
N THR A 165 -10.84 -0.18 -10.53
CA THR A 165 -10.22 -1.05 -11.54
C THR A 165 -9.93 -0.27 -12.80
N ILE A 166 -8.64 -0.14 -13.14
CA ILE A 166 -8.17 0.50 -14.36
C ILE A 166 -7.65 -0.58 -15.30
N GLU A 167 -8.09 -0.53 -16.55
CA GLU A 167 -7.66 -1.44 -17.60
C GLU A 167 -7.03 -0.68 -18.76
N SER A 168 -6.08 -1.32 -19.43
CA SER A 168 -5.54 -0.83 -20.70
C SER A 168 -5.13 -1.98 -21.62
N LYS A 169 -4.83 -1.64 -22.88
CA LYS A 169 -4.24 -2.56 -23.85
C LYS A 169 -2.81 -2.11 -24.17
N VAL A 170 -1.90 -3.08 -24.23
CA VAL A 170 -0.51 -2.87 -24.61
C VAL A 170 -0.20 -3.64 -25.88
N ASP A 171 0.93 -3.33 -26.51
CA ASP A 171 1.46 -4.18 -27.55
C ASP A 171 1.92 -5.52 -26.97
N SER A 172 1.70 -6.62 -27.70
CA SER A 172 2.13 -7.94 -27.22
C SER A 172 3.65 -8.06 -27.09
N SER A 173 4.40 -7.32 -27.90
CA SER A 173 5.87 -7.27 -27.90
C SER A 173 6.45 -6.37 -26.78
N LEU A 174 5.60 -5.58 -26.08
CA LEU A 174 6.09 -4.68 -25.04
C LEU A 174 6.70 -5.46 -23.88
N LYS A 175 7.98 -5.17 -23.60
CA LYS A 175 8.74 -5.81 -22.53
C LYS A 175 8.21 -5.41 -21.15
N ILE A 176 8.20 -6.36 -20.23
CA ILE A 176 7.77 -6.15 -18.83
C ILE A 176 8.59 -5.03 -18.18
N SER A 177 9.91 -4.97 -18.44
CA SER A 177 10.78 -3.92 -17.91
C SER A 177 10.29 -2.51 -18.26
N LYS A 178 9.78 -2.30 -19.49
CA LYS A 178 9.24 -1.00 -19.90
C LYS A 178 7.89 -0.66 -19.22
N ILE A 179 7.08 -1.67 -18.95
CA ILE A 179 5.84 -1.49 -18.19
C ILE A 179 6.17 -1.08 -16.75
N ILE A 180 7.11 -1.76 -16.10
CA ILE A 180 7.53 -1.44 -14.74
C ILE A 180 8.20 -0.06 -14.68
N GLU A 181 9.12 0.25 -15.58
CA GLU A 181 9.78 1.57 -15.66
C GLU A 181 8.77 2.73 -15.81
N GLY A 182 7.71 2.52 -16.59
CA GLY A 182 6.69 3.55 -16.82
C GLY A 182 5.67 3.72 -15.69
N SER A 183 5.51 2.74 -14.80
CA SER A 183 4.48 2.75 -13.76
C SER A 183 5.02 2.74 -12.33
N PHE A 184 6.26 2.31 -12.10
CA PHE A 184 6.89 2.26 -10.77
C PHE A 184 7.52 3.63 -10.39
N PRO A 185 7.51 3.99 -9.10
CA PRO A 185 6.75 3.38 -8.01
C PRO A 185 5.25 3.64 -8.10
N MET A 186 4.46 2.79 -7.43
CA MET A 186 3.00 2.85 -7.47
C MET A 186 2.48 4.19 -6.97
N GLY A 187 1.42 4.69 -7.62
CA GLY A 187 0.75 5.92 -7.22
C GLY A 187 0.23 5.89 -5.80
N SER A 188 -0.38 4.78 -5.38
CA SER A 188 -0.91 4.58 -4.03
C SER A 188 0.14 4.65 -2.92
N MET A 189 1.41 4.50 -3.26
CA MET A 189 2.53 4.51 -2.32
C MET A 189 3.40 5.78 -2.40
N THR A 190 3.06 6.71 -3.28
CA THR A 190 3.82 7.95 -3.52
C THR A 190 2.99 9.20 -3.24
N GLY A 191 2.34 9.74 -4.22
CA GLY A 191 1.52 10.95 -4.11
C GLY A 191 1.41 11.70 -5.42
N ALA A 192 0.76 12.83 -5.39
CA ALA A 192 0.47 13.64 -6.57
C ALA A 192 0.94 15.10 -6.37
N PRO A 193 1.76 15.66 -7.31
CA PRO A 193 2.46 15.04 -8.42
C PRO A 193 3.57 14.06 -7.97
N LYS A 194 3.68 12.91 -8.64
CA LYS A 194 4.51 11.77 -8.20
C LYS A 194 5.97 12.15 -7.90
N VAL A 195 6.66 12.79 -8.83
CA VAL A 195 8.10 13.10 -8.68
C VAL A 195 8.34 14.08 -7.52
N LYS A 196 7.48 15.07 -7.33
CA LYS A 196 7.61 16.03 -6.23
C LYS A 196 7.32 15.34 -4.88
N ALA A 197 6.27 14.51 -4.82
CA ALA A 197 5.94 13.74 -3.64
C ALA A 197 7.09 12.81 -3.22
N MET A 198 7.71 12.10 -4.18
CA MET A 198 8.86 11.23 -3.91
C MET A 198 10.05 11.98 -3.29
N LYS A 199 10.36 13.20 -3.79
CA LYS A 199 11.44 14.02 -3.22
C LYS A 199 11.15 14.43 -1.77
N ILE A 200 9.93 14.89 -1.50
CA ILE A 200 9.51 15.26 -0.15
C ILE A 200 9.52 14.05 0.79
N ILE A 201 9.05 12.90 0.33
CA ILE A 201 9.08 11.64 1.09
C ILE A 201 10.52 11.26 1.44
N ASP A 202 11.44 11.31 0.48
CA ASP A 202 12.86 10.96 0.70
C ASP A 202 13.57 11.90 1.68
N GLU A 203 13.13 13.17 1.75
CA GLU A 203 13.63 14.17 2.71
C GLU A 203 13.05 13.97 4.11
N LEU A 204 11.80 13.50 4.23
CA LEU A 204 11.09 13.43 5.49
C LEU A 204 11.15 12.06 6.18
N GLU A 205 11.18 10.95 5.44
CA GLU A 205 11.29 9.62 6.01
C GLU A 205 12.70 9.36 6.55
N GLU A 206 12.80 8.80 7.75
CA GLU A 206 14.09 8.58 8.41
C GLU A 206 14.79 7.32 7.94
N THR A 207 14.02 6.33 7.46
CA THR A 207 14.53 5.05 6.97
C THR A 207 14.16 4.82 5.51
N LYS A 208 15.00 4.07 4.81
CA LYS A 208 14.68 3.68 3.43
C LYS A 208 13.66 2.54 3.42
N ARG A 209 12.68 2.64 2.54
CA ARG A 209 11.57 1.68 2.46
C ARG A 209 12.00 0.24 2.08
N GLY A 210 13.14 0.07 1.42
CA GLY A 210 13.63 -1.25 1.01
C GLY A 210 12.63 -1.98 0.11
N LEU A 211 12.21 -3.19 0.53
CA LEU A 211 11.18 -3.95 -0.18
C LEU A 211 9.76 -3.41 0.03
N TYR A 212 9.51 -2.71 1.14
CA TYR A 212 8.22 -2.07 1.37
C TYR A 212 7.92 -1.04 0.30
N SER A 213 6.66 -0.91 -0.10
CA SER A 213 6.27 -0.06 -1.22
C SER A 213 6.79 -0.52 -2.59
N GLY A 214 7.41 -1.70 -2.64
CA GLY A 214 7.80 -2.40 -3.86
C GLY A 214 6.69 -3.32 -4.37
N ALA A 215 7.08 -4.27 -5.22
CA ALA A 215 6.16 -5.26 -5.79
C ALA A 215 6.76 -6.66 -5.70
N VAL A 216 5.92 -7.64 -5.44
CA VAL A 216 6.26 -9.06 -5.55
C VAL A 216 5.16 -9.82 -6.27
N GLY A 217 5.52 -10.79 -7.08
CA GLY A 217 4.58 -11.58 -7.84
C GLY A 217 5.29 -12.62 -8.70
N PHE A 218 4.66 -13.05 -9.76
CA PHE A 218 5.20 -14.05 -10.69
C PHE A 218 5.05 -13.59 -12.14
N ILE A 219 5.88 -14.16 -12.98
CA ILE A 219 5.83 -14.03 -14.44
C ILE A 219 5.74 -15.44 -14.99
N ASP A 220 4.74 -15.72 -15.82
CA ASP A 220 4.58 -17.01 -16.49
C ASP A 220 5.45 -17.09 -17.77
N PRO A 221 5.61 -18.30 -18.34
CA PRO A 221 6.38 -18.49 -19.58
C PRO A 221 5.83 -17.75 -20.81
N TYR A 222 4.59 -17.31 -20.76
CA TYR A 222 3.93 -16.56 -21.83
C TYR A 222 4.07 -15.04 -21.68
N GLY A 223 4.76 -14.58 -20.60
CA GLY A 223 4.96 -13.17 -20.31
C GLY A 223 3.78 -12.50 -19.65
N ASN A 224 2.78 -13.26 -19.16
CA ASN A 224 1.78 -12.73 -18.25
C ASN A 224 2.39 -12.61 -16.86
N PHE A 225 1.83 -11.69 -16.06
CA PHE A 225 2.30 -11.50 -14.68
C PHE A 225 1.17 -11.01 -13.78
N ASP A 226 1.36 -11.20 -12.48
CA ASP A 226 0.48 -10.64 -11.45
C ASP A 226 1.35 -10.21 -10.26
N PHE A 227 1.44 -8.90 -10.02
CA PHE A 227 2.23 -8.29 -8.95
C PHE A 227 1.33 -7.59 -7.95
N ASN A 228 1.64 -7.76 -6.68
CA ASN A 228 1.03 -6.98 -5.61
C ASN A 228 1.84 -5.71 -5.28
N VAL A 229 1.28 -4.87 -4.42
CA VAL A 229 2.01 -3.83 -3.70
C VAL A 229 2.54 -4.43 -2.39
N VAL A 230 3.82 -4.30 -2.10
CA VAL A 230 4.40 -4.80 -0.84
C VAL A 230 4.02 -3.87 0.31
N ILE A 231 2.87 -4.14 0.90
CA ILE A 231 2.34 -3.51 2.11
C ILE A 231 1.83 -4.60 3.06
N ARG A 232 1.55 -4.24 4.31
CA ARG A 232 1.12 -5.21 5.33
C ARG A 232 2.10 -6.38 5.42
N SER A 233 3.40 -6.08 5.41
CA SER A 233 4.48 -7.04 5.24
C SER A 233 5.53 -6.87 6.30
N LEU A 234 6.06 -8.00 6.77
CA LEU A 234 7.24 -8.08 7.60
C LEU A 234 8.44 -8.45 6.71
N ILE A 235 9.56 -7.81 6.93
CA ILE A 235 10.84 -8.09 6.28
C ILE A 235 11.80 -8.59 7.35
N TYR A 236 12.38 -9.76 7.14
CA TYR A 236 13.28 -10.38 8.10
C TYR A 236 14.57 -10.82 7.45
N ASP A 237 15.67 -10.34 7.95
CA ASP A 237 17.00 -10.87 7.64
C ASP A 237 17.42 -11.85 8.74
N SER A 238 17.53 -13.13 8.38
CA SER A 238 17.85 -14.19 9.33
C SER A 238 19.33 -14.23 9.73
N GLU A 239 20.22 -13.50 9.05
CA GLU A 239 21.62 -13.36 9.39
C GLU A 239 21.84 -12.27 10.43
N SER A 240 21.43 -11.04 10.14
CA SER A 240 21.52 -9.92 11.08
C SER A 240 20.49 -9.96 12.20
N LYS A 241 19.47 -10.82 12.09
CA LYS A 241 18.31 -10.88 12.99
C LYS A 241 17.45 -9.60 12.98
N HIS A 242 17.58 -8.81 11.94
CA HIS A 242 16.77 -7.61 11.77
C HIS A 242 15.39 -7.97 11.25
N LEU A 243 14.38 -7.60 12.00
CA LEU A 243 12.96 -7.74 11.63
C LEU A 243 12.36 -6.35 11.55
N SER A 244 11.75 -6.02 10.43
CA SER A 244 11.08 -4.73 10.30
C SER A 244 9.76 -4.81 9.54
N PHE A 245 8.93 -3.79 9.72
CA PHE A 245 7.78 -3.50 8.89
C PHE A 245 7.50 -2.00 8.85
N HIS A 246 7.01 -1.54 7.72
CA HIS A 246 6.59 -0.16 7.54
C HIS A 246 5.06 -0.05 7.57
N VAL A 247 4.60 1.07 8.07
CA VAL A 247 3.21 1.51 8.01
C VAL A 247 3.16 2.96 7.52
N GLY A 248 2.08 3.33 6.87
CA GLY A 248 1.91 4.68 6.37
C GLY A 248 0.46 5.00 6.05
N SER A 249 0.21 6.29 5.90
CA SER A 249 -1.08 6.82 5.45
C SER A 249 -0.89 7.92 4.42
N ALA A 250 -1.94 8.20 3.68
CA ALA A 250 -2.00 9.31 2.74
C ALA A 250 -2.27 10.61 3.49
N ILE A 251 -1.38 11.57 3.34
CA ILE A 251 -1.50 12.88 3.96
C ILE A 251 -2.01 13.87 2.93
N THR A 252 -3.15 14.50 3.24
CA THR A 252 -3.79 15.54 2.46
C THR A 252 -3.96 16.80 3.31
N ALA A 253 -4.43 17.90 2.72
CA ALA A 253 -4.71 19.13 3.46
C ALA A 253 -5.68 18.94 4.63
N LYS A 254 -6.64 17.99 4.49
CA LYS A 254 -7.66 17.70 5.51
C LYS A 254 -7.20 16.68 6.56
N SER A 255 -6.05 16.03 6.40
CA SER A 255 -5.54 15.04 7.33
C SER A 255 -5.24 15.65 8.69
N LYS A 256 -5.61 14.89 9.76
CA LYS A 256 -5.26 15.19 11.15
C LYS A 256 -4.17 14.22 11.59
N GLY A 257 -2.99 14.70 11.91
CA GLY A 257 -1.80 13.87 12.20
C GLY A 257 -2.07 12.76 13.23
N VAL A 258 -2.84 13.03 14.28
CA VAL A 258 -3.20 12.03 15.29
C VAL A 258 -4.02 10.89 14.69
N ASN A 259 -5.02 11.20 13.86
CA ASN A 259 -5.86 10.18 13.24
C ASN A 259 -5.06 9.32 12.26
N GLU A 260 -4.15 9.94 11.49
CA GLU A 260 -3.27 9.24 10.56
C GLU A 260 -2.28 8.31 11.29
N TYR A 261 -1.77 8.75 12.43
CA TYR A 261 -0.95 7.91 13.30
C TYR A 261 -1.71 6.68 13.82
N ASP A 262 -2.93 6.90 14.33
CA ASP A 262 -3.78 5.83 14.84
C ASP A 262 -4.17 4.84 13.73
N GLU A 263 -4.39 5.33 12.50
CA GLU A 263 -4.59 4.48 11.32
C GLU A 263 -3.35 3.63 11.00
N CYS A 264 -2.16 4.19 11.11
CA CYS A 264 -0.89 3.46 10.96
C CYS A 264 -0.76 2.34 12.00
N LEU A 265 -1.08 2.61 13.26
CA LEU A 265 -1.07 1.59 14.31
C LEU A 265 -2.06 0.45 14.00
N LEU A 266 -3.26 0.79 13.54
CA LEU A 266 -4.26 -0.21 13.13
C LEU A 266 -3.76 -1.08 11.97
N LYS A 267 -3.10 -0.46 10.99
CA LYS A 267 -2.48 -1.18 9.86
C LYS A 267 -1.36 -2.13 10.31
N GLY A 268 -0.63 -1.80 11.36
CA GLY A 268 0.43 -2.63 11.95
C GLY A 268 -0.06 -3.82 12.77
N LYS A 269 -1.29 -3.75 13.28
CA LYS A 269 -1.81 -4.69 14.29
C LYS A 269 -1.72 -6.16 13.89
N ALA A 270 -2.11 -6.50 12.65
CA ALA A 270 -2.07 -7.90 12.19
C ALA A 270 -0.64 -8.46 12.11
N MET A 271 0.33 -7.63 11.73
CA MET A 271 1.74 -7.99 11.67
C MET A 271 2.28 -8.27 13.07
N ILE A 272 1.99 -7.41 14.04
CA ILE A 272 2.39 -7.61 15.45
C ILE A 272 1.76 -8.89 16.01
N LEU A 273 0.46 -9.11 15.82
CA LEU A 273 -0.24 -10.30 16.29
C LEU A 273 0.26 -11.60 15.63
N SER A 274 0.87 -11.54 14.46
CA SER A 274 1.41 -12.73 13.79
C SER A 274 2.74 -13.21 14.39
N LEU A 275 3.40 -12.39 15.22
CA LEU A 275 4.65 -12.69 15.88
C LEU A 275 4.47 -13.42 17.23
N THR A 276 3.27 -13.38 17.77
CA THR A 276 2.85 -14.13 18.98
C THR A 276 2.23 -15.46 18.57
#